data_4030fdef8dea674fbf3ffc2ec8842e81
#
_entry.id   4030fdef8dea674fbf3ffc2ec8842e81
#
_cell.length_a   1.000
_cell.length_b   1.000
_cell.length_c   1.000
_cell.angle_alpha   90.00
_cell.angle_beta   90.00
_cell.angle_gamma   90.00
#
_symmetry.space_group_name_H-M   'P 1'
#
loop_
_entity.id
_entity.type
_entity.pdbx_description
1 polymer ?
#
loop_
_entity_poly.entity_id
_entity_poly.type
_entity_poly.pdbx_seq_one_letter_code
_entity_poly.pdbx_strand_id
1 'polypeptide(L)'
;MGKLRCLVRKFTKITGGLFGFFIAASASLHAQESRPLDIWSAAAKGNIDRLNTLLAEDDEAANAGDKDGNSPLHHAAWNSQIAAMQLLHDHDVDINLQSDQLWTPLHWATRNGRAQSVKWLLDSGAKVDVPAHLGQTALHIAAEQNYRVTLALLLAAGADPNANDINDQTPVHLAALDGYTVTVTQLLDNGGDIEAKTSWGATPLSAAAARGRTSTVAALLLRKAEVDPKTDAGWTPLFAAVVGKYKGPAQFLRNSGADLHIVTEAGNTLLHAAASSGMDEWIVELLDAGLGINAEDDGGRTPLDHAHENLWTKTAELLLAKGATPGLKPTLHHAAISGDLAKVRQLTAAGADLAKRDDWHLPSRNWTPLHYAAASGDVAVVDTLIRAGADPRAVDYSGWTPIIVALAKRHTEAANVLKKWQSLPGIVSVNHDGQMNFEVIGVDGTQCDIEASVDLKKWSRVDQVTLENGRASFLDVRRIWLPHCFYRVKAVE
;
A
#
# COMPACT_ATOMS: atom_id res chain seq x y z
N MET A 1 -12.73 7.12 -0.63
CA MET A 1 -11.24 7.09 -0.60
C MET A 1 -10.64 6.10 0.41
N GLY A 2 -11.25 5.80 1.56
CA GLY A 2 -10.75 4.76 2.49
C GLY A 2 -10.67 3.36 1.87
N LYS A 3 -11.65 2.98 1.07
CA LYS A 3 -11.63 1.71 0.32
C LYS A 3 -10.56 1.67 -0.77
N LEU A 4 -10.16 2.80 -1.30
CA LEU A 4 -9.22 2.90 -2.41
C LEU A 4 -7.76 2.79 -1.99
N ARG A 5 -7.36 3.44 -0.89
CA ARG A 5 -6.04 3.18 -0.29
C ARG A 5 -5.96 1.76 0.28
N CYS A 6 -7.10 1.19 0.65
CA CYS A 6 -7.17 -0.23 0.99
C CYS A 6 -6.99 -1.12 -0.26
N LEU A 7 -7.50 -0.71 -1.43
CA LEU A 7 -7.26 -1.43 -2.69
C LEU A 7 -5.79 -1.31 -3.12
N VAL A 8 -5.23 -0.10 -3.16
CA VAL A 8 -3.81 0.10 -3.49
C VAL A 8 -2.89 -0.51 -2.41
N ARG A 9 -3.27 -0.46 -1.11
CA ARG A 9 -2.53 -1.16 -0.03
C ARG A 9 -2.77 -2.67 -0.01
N LYS A 10 -3.94 -3.17 -0.41
CA LYS A 10 -4.12 -4.62 -0.62
C LYS A 10 -3.24 -5.11 -1.77
N PHE A 11 -3.15 -4.35 -2.87
CA PHE A 11 -2.22 -4.66 -3.96
C PHE A 11 -0.75 -4.61 -3.54
N THR A 12 -0.33 -3.65 -2.70
CA THR A 12 1.05 -3.59 -2.18
C THR A 12 1.34 -4.60 -1.07
N LYS A 13 0.34 -5.01 -0.27
CA LYS A 13 0.55 -6.03 0.77
C LYS A 13 0.60 -7.46 0.22
N ILE A 14 -0.10 -7.76 -0.88
CA ILE A 14 -0.06 -9.08 -1.49
C ILE A 14 1.28 -9.34 -2.18
N THR A 15 1.89 -8.31 -2.79
CA THR A 15 3.24 -8.45 -3.40
C THR A 15 4.40 -8.26 -2.41
N GLY A 16 4.23 -7.45 -1.35
CA GLY A 16 5.28 -7.17 -0.35
C GLY A 16 5.37 -8.21 0.78
N GLY A 17 4.31 -8.94 1.08
CA GLY A 17 4.28 -9.95 2.15
C GLY A 17 4.99 -11.25 1.79
N LEU A 18 5.12 -11.56 0.51
CA LEU A 18 5.85 -12.75 0.03
C LEU A 18 7.37 -12.54 -0.08
N PHE A 19 7.83 -11.29 -0.18
CA PHE A 19 9.28 -11.00 -0.25
C PHE A 19 10.01 -11.11 1.10
N GLY A 20 9.31 -10.98 2.22
CA GLY A 20 9.91 -11.02 3.57
C GLY A 20 10.21 -12.42 4.10
N PHE A 21 9.57 -13.45 3.56
CA PHE A 21 9.73 -14.83 4.08
C PHE A 21 10.88 -15.61 3.42
N PHE A 22 11.38 -15.18 2.25
CA PHE A 22 12.40 -15.93 1.49
C PHE A 22 13.84 -15.48 1.72
N ILE A 23 14.11 -14.32 2.34
CA ILE A 23 15.49 -13.91 2.67
C ILE A 23 16.02 -14.61 3.92
N ALA A 24 15.13 -15.14 4.80
CA ALA A 24 15.55 -15.91 5.97
C ALA A 24 15.99 -17.36 5.65
N ALA A 25 15.61 -17.90 4.49
CA ALA A 25 15.98 -19.26 4.09
C ALA A 25 17.39 -19.38 3.49
N SER A 26 17.99 -18.26 3.03
CA SER A 26 19.34 -18.29 2.44
C SER A 26 20.48 -18.10 3.44
N ALA A 27 20.19 -17.64 4.66
CA ALA A 27 21.21 -17.39 5.68
C ALA A 27 21.48 -18.59 6.62
N SER A 28 20.65 -19.64 6.60
CA SER A 28 20.86 -20.84 7.42
C SER A 28 21.61 -21.99 6.74
N LEU A 29 22.06 -21.79 5.49
CA LEU A 29 22.78 -22.82 4.72
C LEU A 29 24.26 -23.03 5.10
N HIS A 30 24.80 -22.26 6.07
CA HIS A 30 26.22 -22.34 6.43
C HIS A 30 26.53 -22.96 7.79
N ALA A 31 25.57 -23.63 8.42
CA ALA A 31 25.79 -24.24 9.74
C ALA A 31 25.27 -25.67 9.87
N GLN A 32 25.36 -26.50 8.82
CA GLN A 32 24.90 -27.89 8.91
C GLN A 32 25.74 -28.87 8.08
N GLU A 33 27.03 -28.85 8.33
CA GLU A 33 27.96 -29.89 7.77
C GLU A 33 28.02 -31.14 8.59
N SER A 34 26.89 -31.82 8.89
CA SER A 34 26.94 -33.24 9.33
C SER A 34 25.58 -33.95 9.46
N ARG A 35 24.52 -33.44 8.81
CA ARG A 35 23.31 -34.29 8.71
C ARG A 35 23.41 -35.17 7.47
N PRO A 36 23.02 -36.48 7.58
CA PRO A 36 22.92 -37.32 6.40
C PRO A 36 22.02 -36.56 5.39
N LEU A 37 22.51 -36.50 4.13
CA LEU A 37 21.72 -35.90 3.04
C LEU A 37 20.39 -36.65 2.98
N ASP A 38 19.32 -35.99 3.33
CA ASP A 38 17.96 -36.50 3.14
C ASP A 38 17.60 -36.56 1.64
N ILE A 39 16.53 -37.23 1.30
CA ILE A 39 16.15 -37.47 -0.09
C ILE A 39 15.84 -36.11 -0.80
N TRP A 40 15.26 -35.14 -0.09
CA TRP A 40 14.94 -33.79 -0.65
C TRP A 40 16.22 -33.03 -1.01
N SER A 41 17.24 -33.09 -0.14
CA SER A 41 18.54 -32.45 -0.41
C SER A 41 19.30 -33.17 -1.53
N ALA A 42 19.22 -34.50 -1.62
CA ALA A 42 19.81 -35.27 -2.71
C ALA A 42 19.15 -34.90 -4.05
N ALA A 43 17.81 -34.83 -4.07
CA ALA A 43 17.03 -34.39 -5.24
C ALA A 43 17.34 -32.94 -5.65
N ALA A 44 17.38 -32.04 -4.67
CA ALA A 44 17.70 -30.62 -4.92
C ALA A 44 19.10 -30.42 -5.52
N LYS A 45 20.07 -31.24 -5.15
CA LYS A 45 21.46 -31.22 -5.64
C LYS A 45 21.69 -32.06 -6.89
N GLY A 46 20.71 -32.88 -7.29
CA GLY A 46 20.86 -33.84 -8.40
C GLY A 46 21.85 -34.94 -8.10
N ASN A 47 22.00 -35.35 -6.82
CA ASN A 47 22.91 -36.41 -6.41
C ASN A 47 22.27 -37.78 -6.69
N ILE A 48 22.48 -38.30 -7.90
CA ILE A 48 21.85 -39.53 -8.42
C ILE A 48 22.28 -40.73 -7.60
N ASP A 49 23.57 -40.85 -7.24
CA ASP A 49 24.05 -42.00 -6.46
C ASP A 49 23.37 -42.08 -5.08
N ARG A 50 23.23 -40.94 -4.43
CA ARG A 50 22.56 -40.85 -3.13
C ARG A 50 21.06 -41.09 -3.26
N LEU A 51 20.41 -40.59 -4.30
CA LEU A 51 19.00 -40.85 -4.58
C LEU A 51 18.76 -42.34 -4.80
N ASN A 52 19.56 -43.02 -5.64
CA ASN A 52 19.47 -44.45 -5.86
C ASN A 52 19.61 -45.24 -4.54
N THR A 53 20.55 -44.84 -3.67
CA THR A 53 20.74 -45.50 -2.37
C THR A 53 19.49 -45.36 -1.50
N LEU A 54 18.95 -44.14 -1.40
CA LEU A 54 17.79 -43.86 -0.54
C LEU A 54 16.51 -44.55 -1.05
N LEU A 55 16.30 -44.53 -2.36
CA LEU A 55 15.14 -45.17 -2.98
C LEU A 55 15.22 -46.72 -2.92
N ALA A 56 16.44 -47.29 -2.95
CA ALA A 56 16.62 -48.73 -2.73
C ALA A 56 16.39 -49.17 -1.27
N GLU A 57 16.59 -48.25 -0.31
CA GLU A 57 16.29 -48.48 1.11
C GLU A 57 14.78 -48.32 1.40
N ASP A 58 14.12 -47.34 0.77
CA ASP A 58 12.70 -47.04 0.94
C ASP A 58 12.14 -46.39 -0.35
N ASP A 59 11.44 -47.16 -1.15
CA ASP A 59 10.86 -46.72 -2.41
C ASP A 59 9.71 -45.72 -2.19
N GLU A 60 8.98 -45.79 -1.06
CA GLU A 60 7.93 -44.84 -0.71
C GLU A 60 8.52 -43.41 -0.44
N ALA A 61 9.82 -43.33 -0.15
CA ALA A 61 10.50 -42.07 0.04
C ALA A 61 10.47 -41.16 -1.20
N ALA A 62 10.22 -41.71 -2.40
CA ALA A 62 10.04 -40.92 -3.64
C ALA A 62 8.89 -39.90 -3.54
N ASN A 63 7.83 -40.23 -2.78
CA ASN A 63 6.66 -39.36 -2.55
C ASN A 63 6.64 -38.70 -1.15
N ALA A 64 7.70 -38.90 -0.34
CA ALA A 64 7.74 -38.36 1.02
C ALA A 64 7.73 -36.81 1.01
N GLY A 65 6.82 -36.21 1.78
CA GLY A 65 6.78 -34.76 1.99
C GLY A 65 7.83 -34.29 3.00
N ASP A 66 8.48 -33.17 2.73
CA ASP A 66 9.25 -32.48 3.76
C ASP A 66 8.30 -31.79 4.79
N LYS A 67 8.83 -30.97 5.68
CA LYS A 67 8.05 -30.23 6.70
C LYS A 67 6.94 -29.33 6.14
N ASP A 68 6.99 -28.98 4.86
CA ASP A 68 6.04 -28.13 4.14
C ASP A 68 5.27 -28.96 3.08
N GLY A 69 5.35 -30.30 3.14
CA GLY A 69 4.68 -31.23 2.22
C GLY A 69 5.34 -31.33 0.84
N ASN A 70 6.53 -30.77 0.61
CA ASN A 70 7.18 -30.83 -0.70
C ASN A 70 7.88 -32.16 -0.91
N SER A 71 7.58 -32.85 -2.00
CA SER A 71 8.25 -34.11 -2.38
C SER A 71 9.65 -33.84 -2.95
N PRO A 72 10.51 -34.88 -3.06
CA PRO A 72 11.80 -34.81 -3.73
C PRO A 72 11.70 -34.26 -5.15
N LEU A 73 10.60 -34.53 -5.88
CA LEU A 73 10.35 -34.01 -7.22
C LEU A 73 10.15 -32.49 -7.23
N HIS A 74 9.53 -31.92 -6.21
CA HIS A 74 9.44 -30.45 -6.06
C HIS A 74 10.83 -29.83 -5.99
N HIS A 75 11.71 -30.37 -5.18
CA HIS A 75 13.07 -29.88 -4.99
C HIS A 75 13.93 -30.05 -6.24
N ALA A 76 13.82 -31.20 -6.94
CA ALA A 76 14.51 -31.43 -8.20
C ALA A 76 14.02 -30.45 -9.30
N ALA A 77 12.71 -30.24 -9.39
CA ALA A 77 12.08 -29.34 -10.36
C ALA A 77 12.49 -27.88 -10.16
N TRP A 78 12.49 -27.40 -8.90
CA TRP A 78 12.96 -26.07 -8.52
C TRP A 78 14.41 -25.81 -8.96
N ASN A 79 15.28 -26.80 -8.82
CA ASN A 79 16.71 -26.68 -9.10
C ASN A 79 17.11 -27.13 -10.52
N SER A 80 16.14 -27.51 -11.35
CA SER A 80 16.35 -27.98 -12.72
C SER A 80 17.24 -29.23 -12.82
N GLN A 81 17.06 -30.16 -11.86
CA GLN A 81 17.81 -31.42 -11.81
C GLN A 81 17.11 -32.52 -12.62
N ILE A 82 17.20 -32.41 -13.96
CA ILE A 82 16.44 -33.26 -14.88
C ILE A 82 16.72 -34.75 -14.68
N ALA A 83 17.99 -35.15 -14.44
CA ALA A 83 18.34 -36.54 -14.18
C ALA A 83 17.72 -37.08 -12.87
N ALA A 84 17.63 -36.22 -11.82
CA ALA A 84 16.96 -36.58 -10.59
C ALA A 84 15.43 -36.65 -10.78
N MET A 85 14.85 -35.76 -11.58
CA MET A 85 13.43 -35.80 -11.93
C MET A 85 13.10 -37.09 -12.68
N GLN A 86 13.93 -37.49 -13.65
CA GLN A 86 13.75 -38.75 -14.36
C GLN A 86 13.86 -39.96 -13.43
N LEU A 87 14.89 -40.02 -12.59
CA LEU A 87 15.05 -41.11 -11.63
C LEU A 87 13.84 -41.24 -10.70
N LEU A 88 13.36 -40.12 -10.15
CA LEU A 88 12.17 -40.13 -9.28
C LEU A 88 10.92 -40.58 -10.04
N HIS A 89 10.77 -40.20 -11.29
CA HIS A 89 9.65 -40.62 -12.14
C HIS A 89 9.69 -42.12 -12.44
N ASP A 90 10.88 -42.71 -12.61
CA ASP A 90 11.07 -44.15 -12.81
C ASP A 90 10.71 -44.98 -11.53
N HIS A 91 10.57 -44.30 -10.38
CA HIS A 91 10.08 -44.82 -9.10
C HIS A 91 8.62 -44.44 -8.82
N ASP A 92 7.80 -44.27 -9.83
CA ASP A 92 6.34 -44.04 -9.75
C ASP A 92 5.93 -42.83 -8.90
N VAL A 93 6.77 -41.76 -8.86
CA VAL A 93 6.42 -40.54 -8.14
C VAL A 93 5.15 -39.92 -8.72
N ASP A 94 4.26 -39.41 -7.86
CA ASP A 94 3.13 -38.60 -8.31
C ASP A 94 3.63 -37.24 -8.82
N ILE A 95 3.67 -37.10 -10.13
CA ILE A 95 4.11 -35.86 -10.81
C ILE A 95 3.24 -34.66 -10.48
N ASN A 96 2.01 -34.87 -10.00
CA ASN A 96 1.04 -33.86 -9.62
C ASN A 96 0.86 -33.72 -8.12
N LEU A 97 1.72 -34.37 -7.32
CA LEU A 97 1.65 -34.27 -5.87
C LEU A 97 1.66 -32.80 -5.44
N GLN A 98 0.74 -32.44 -4.57
CA GLN A 98 0.63 -31.08 -4.05
C GLN A 98 1.27 -31.00 -2.66
N SER A 99 2.07 -29.95 -2.42
CA SER A 99 2.56 -29.58 -1.09
C SER A 99 1.43 -29.05 -0.20
N ASP A 100 1.71 -28.72 1.07
CA ASP A 100 0.75 -28.12 2.01
C ASP A 100 0.13 -26.81 1.50
N GLN A 101 0.82 -26.13 0.60
CA GLN A 101 0.33 -24.92 -0.07
C GLN A 101 -0.31 -25.22 -1.44
N LEU A 102 -0.65 -26.47 -1.69
CA LEU A 102 -1.23 -26.96 -2.94
C LEU A 102 -0.35 -26.70 -4.18
N TRP A 103 0.96 -26.51 -4.00
CA TRP A 103 1.89 -26.34 -5.10
C TRP A 103 2.31 -27.71 -5.64
N THR A 104 2.31 -27.86 -6.97
CA THR A 104 2.88 -29.03 -7.65
C THR A 104 4.34 -28.76 -8.05
N PRO A 105 5.12 -29.79 -8.44
CA PRO A 105 6.44 -29.60 -9.03
C PRO A 105 6.44 -28.61 -10.22
N LEU A 106 5.35 -28.58 -11.02
CA LEU A 106 5.20 -27.64 -12.14
C LEU A 106 5.13 -26.18 -11.66
N HIS A 107 4.42 -25.91 -10.56
CA HIS A 107 4.40 -24.56 -9.96
C HIS A 107 5.79 -24.15 -9.48
N TRP A 108 6.52 -25.05 -8.83
CA TRP A 108 7.86 -24.79 -8.33
C TRP A 108 8.86 -24.53 -9.46
N ALA A 109 8.85 -25.35 -10.52
CA ALA A 109 9.66 -25.13 -11.71
C ALA A 109 9.35 -23.80 -12.37
N THR A 110 8.05 -23.47 -12.50
CA THR A 110 7.58 -22.23 -13.08
C THR A 110 7.99 -21.02 -12.25
N ARG A 111 7.78 -21.06 -10.92
CA ARG A 111 8.11 -19.96 -9.99
C ARG A 111 9.58 -19.58 -10.07
N ASN A 112 10.45 -20.54 -10.35
CA ASN A 112 11.89 -20.34 -10.46
C ASN A 112 12.39 -20.17 -11.91
N GLY A 113 11.48 -20.04 -12.87
CA GLY A 113 11.80 -19.83 -14.28
C GLY A 113 12.54 -21.00 -14.95
N ARG A 114 12.36 -22.23 -14.45
CA ARG A 114 13.08 -23.42 -14.92
C ARG A 114 12.41 -24.04 -16.15
N ALA A 115 12.58 -23.38 -17.29
CA ALA A 115 11.93 -23.78 -18.54
C ALA A 115 12.20 -25.27 -18.92
N GLN A 116 13.40 -25.80 -18.65
CA GLN A 116 13.73 -27.21 -18.91
C GLN A 116 12.93 -28.15 -18.00
N SER A 117 12.83 -27.84 -16.69
CA SER A 117 11.98 -28.62 -15.77
C SER A 117 10.52 -28.54 -16.18
N VAL A 118 10.02 -27.34 -16.52
CA VAL A 118 8.64 -27.16 -16.98
C VAL A 118 8.38 -28.02 -18.21
N LYS A 119 9.26 -27.95 -19.21
CA LYS A 119 9.12 -28.78 -20.42
C LYS A 119 9.10 -30.29 -20.06
N TRP A 120 10.06 -30.73 -19.25
CA TRP A 120 10.15 -32.14 -18.85
C TRP A 120 8.90 -32.60 -18.10
N LEU A 121 8.40 -31.80 -17.14
CA LEU A 121 7.18 -32.12 -16.37
C LEU A 121 5.96 -32.25 -17.29
N LEU A 122 5.78 -31.33 -18.23
CA LEU A 122 4.68 -31.35 -19.18
C LEU A 122 4.77 -32.56 -20.11
N ASP A 123 5.96 -32.87 -20.65
CA ASP A 123 6.22 -34.03 -21.50
C ASP A 123 5.98 -35.37 -20.73
N SER A 124 6.16 -35.39 -19.41
CA SER A 124 5.94 -36.50 -18.52
C SER A 124 4.50 -36.58 -17.96
N GLY A 125 3.58 -35.75 -18.43
CA GLY A 125 2.15 -35.83 -18.10
C GLY A 125 1.71 -35.01 -16.88
N ALA A 126 2.48 -34.01 -16.47
CA ALA A 126 2.04 -33.06 -15.44
C ALA A 126 0.77 -32.33 -15.91
N LYS A 127 -0.24 -32.23 -15.05
CA LYS A 127 -1.46 -31.47 -15.29
C LYS A 127 -1.15 -29.98 -15.27
N VAL A 128 -1.47 -29.26 -16.35
CA VAL A 128 -1.05 -27.88 -16.57
C VAL A 128 -1.83 -26.87 -15.72
N ASP A 129 -3.15 -27.11 -15.49
CA ASP A 129 -4.05 -26.15 -14.84
C ASP A 129 -4.44 -26.55 -13.40
N VAL A 130 -3.57 -27.26 -12.69
CA VAL A 130 -3.77 -27.51 -11.27
C VAL A 130 -3.72 -26.17 -10.51
N PRO A 131 -4.76 -25.81 -9.73
CA PRO A 131 -4.70 -24.60 -8.93
C PRO A 131 -3.87 -24.83 -7.65
N ALA A 132 -2.98 -23.87 -7.36
CA ALA A 132 -2.28 -23.77 -6.09
C ALA A 132 -3.10 -22.97 -5.07
N HIS A 133 -2.54 -22.73 -3.88
CA HIS A 133 -3.13 -21.81 -2.92
C HIS A 133 -3.43 -20.45 -3.60
N LEU A 134 -4.56 -19.82 -3.27
CA LEU A 134 -5.10 -18.64 -3.95
C LEU A 134 -5.61 -18.88 -5.38
N GLY A 135 -5.78 -20.12 -5.83
CA GLY A 135 -6.31 -20.43 -7.16
C GLY A 135 -5.33 -20.20 -8.30
N GLN A 136 -4.08 -19.86 -8.02
CA GLN A 136 -3.07 -19.58 -9.06
C GLN A 136 -2.62 -20.86 -9.77
N THR A 137 -2.66 -20.85 -11.11
CA THR A 137 -2.05 -21.89 -11.95
C THR A 137 -0.60 -21.55 -12.28
N ALA A 138 0.13 -22.50 -12.84
CA ALA A 138 1.48 -22.25 -13.34
C ALA A 138 1.53 -21.10 -14.36
N LEU A 139 0.47 -20.93 -15.18
CA LEU A 139 0.38 -19.83 -16.15
C LEU A 139 0.26 -18.45 -15.48
N HIS A 140 -0.47 -18.33 -14.36
CA HIS A 140 -0.51 -17.09 -13.56
C HIS A 140 0.89 -16.71 -13.08
N ILE A 141 1.64 -17.68 -12.54
CA ILE A 141 3.00 -17.47 -12.04
C ILE A 141 3.93 -17.04 -13.18
N ALA A 142 3.85 -17.71 -14.34
CA ALA A 142 4.68 -17.37 -15.50
C ALA A 142 4.38 -15.95 -16.02
N ALA A 143 3.13 -15.53 -15.99
CA ALA A 143 2.67 -14.20 -16.40
C ALA A 143 3.13 -13.11 -15.41
N GLU A 144 2.96 -13.34 -14.10
CA GLU A 144 3.39 -12.45 -13.01
C GLU A 144 4.92 -12.24 -13.02
N GLN A 145 5.69 -13.28 -13.31
CA GLN A 145 7.16 -13.23 -13.30
C GLN A 145 7.77 -12.88 -14.68
N ASN A 146 6.94 -12.68 -15.71
CA ASN A 146 7.37 -12.42 -17.08
C ASN A 146 8.28 -13.52 -17.67
N TYR A 147 8.04 -14.78 -17.31
CA TYR A 147 8.81 -15.91 -17.83
C TYR A 147 8.26 -16.36 -19.20
N ARG A 148 8.56 -15.59 -20.24
CA ARG A 148 8.00 -15.74 -21.58
C ARG A 148 8.21 -17.11 -22.22
N VAL A 149 9.36 -17.72 -22.00
CA VAL A 149 9.65 -19.09 -22.51
C VAL A 149 8.79 -20.11 -21.78
N THR A 150 8.73 -20.03 -20.48
CA THR A 150 7.89 -20.92 -19.65
C THR A 150 6.40 -20.74 -19.96
N LEU A 151 5.96 -19.47 -20.12
CA LEU A 151 4.61 -19.13 -20.51
C LEU A 151 4.25 -19.78 -21.87
N ALA A 152 5.16 -19.71 -22.86
CA ALA A 152 4.93 -20.35 -24.17
C ALA A 152 4.81 -21.87 -24.06
N LEU A 153 5.63 -22.52 -23.22
CA LEU A 153 5.54 -23.95 -22.98
C LEU A 153 4.21 -24.37 -22.33
N LEU A 154 3.75 -23.60 -21.34
CA LEU A 154 2.49 -23.86 -20.66
C LEU A 154 1.30 -23.68 -21.63
N LEU A 155 1.27 -22.59 -22.40
CA LEU A 155 0.23 -22.38 -23.42
C LEU A 155 0.23 -23.47 -24.50
N ALA A 156 1.41 -23.91 -24.96
CA ALA A 156 1.55 -25.01 -25.92
C ALA A 156 1.06 -26.36 -25.35
N ALA A 157 1.13 -26.53 -24.04
CA ALA A 157 0.58 -27.70 -23.33
C ALA A 157 -0.91 -27.58 -23.02
N GLY A 158 -1.58 -26.51 -23.48
CA GLY A 158 -3.02 -26.31 -23.32
C GLY A 158 -3.43 -25.61 -22.02
N ALA A 159 -2.52 -24.87 -21.36
CA ALA A 159 -2.89 -24.06 -20.20
C ALA A 159 -3.98 -23.04 -20.57
N ASP A 160 -5.00 -22.91 -19.72
CA ASP A 160 -6.09 -21.98 -19.90
C ASP A 160 -5.65 -20.52 -19.62
N PRO A 161 -5.57 -19.64 -20.64
CA PRO A 161 -5.20 -18.24 -20.43
C PRO A 161 -6.27 -17.43 -19.69
N ASN A 162 -7.46 -18.01 -19.46
CA ASN A 162 -8.59 -17.41 -18.78
C ASN A 162 -8.85 -18.03 -17.40
N ALA A 163 -7.97 -18.89 -16.92
CA ALA A 163 -8.06 -19.41 -15.55
C ALA A 163 -8.12 -18.25 -14.55
N ASN A 164 -9.00 -18.35 -13.56
CA ASN A 164 -9.18 -17.35 -12.51
C ASN A 164 -8.49 -17.74 -11.22
N ASP A 165 -7.82 -16.77 -10.59
CA ASP A 165 -7.41 -16.87 -9.19
C ASP A 165 -8.57 -16.53 -8.24
N ILE A 166 -8.34 -16.54 -6.92
CA ILE A 166 -9.38 -16.22 -5.91
C ILE A 166 -9.96 -14.79 -6.01
N ASN A 167 -9.33 -13.91 -6.77
CA ASN A 167 -9.77 -12.54 -7.00
C ASN A 167 -10.34 -12.37 -8.42
N ASP A 168 -10.62 -13.48 -9.11
CA ASP A 168 -11.00 -13.52 -10.54
C ASP A 168 -9.95 -12.83 -11.43
N GLN A 169 -8.68 -12.80 -11.01
CA GLN A 169 -7.61 -12.30 -11.86
C GLN A 169 -7.16 -13.42 -12.81
N THR A 170 -7.07 -13.11 -14.08
CA THR A 170 -6.48 -14.00 -15.10
C THR A 170 -4.99 -13.72 -15.27
N PRO A 171 -4.21 -14.61 -15.92
CA PRO A 171 -2.81 -14.33 -16.27
C PRO A 171 -2.62 -13.01 -17.03
N VAL A 172 -3.60 -12.60 -17.86
CA VAL A 172 -3.57 -11.31 -18.58
C VAL A 172 -3.59 -10.13 -17.60
N HIS A 173 -4.41 -10.20 -16.55
CA HIS A 173 -4.46 -9.15 -15.52
C HIS A 173 -3.09 -8.98 -14.82
N LEU A 174 -2.45 -10.08 -14.42
CA LEU A 174 -1.17 -10.04 -13.72
C LEU A 174 -0.07 -9.45 -14.62
N ALA A 175 0.02 -9.92 -15.86
CA ALA A 175 0.96 -9.37 -16.83
C ALA A 175 0.70 -7.88 -17.14
N ALA A 176 -0.58 -7.46 -17.23
CA ALA A 176 -0.96 -6.07 -17.48
C ALA A 176 -0.64 -5.16 -16.30
N LEU A 177 -0.88 -5.62 -15.08
CA LEU A 177 -0.57 -4.91 -13.83
C LEU A 177 0.91 -4.55 -13.73
N ASP A 178 1.79 -5.50 -14.10
CA ASP A 178 3.24 -5.30 -14.05
C ASP A 178 3.83 -4.67 -15.31
N GLY A 179 3.01 -4.51 -16.35
CA GLY A 179 3.40 -3.81 -17.57
C GLY A 179 4.20 -4.68 -18.56
N TYR A 180 4.05 -5.99 -18.47
CA TYR A 180 4.73 -6.94 -19.35
C TYR A 180 4.02 -7.06 -20.71
N THR A 181 4.13 -6.00 -21.51
CA THR A 181 3.39 -5.83 -22.77
C THR A 181 3.51 -7.04 -23.70
N VAL A 182 4.71 -7.61 -23.83
CA VAL A 182 4.92 -8.78 -24.70
C VAL A 182 4.20 -10.01 -24.15
N THR A 183 4.23 -10.22 -22.85
CA THR A 183 3.51 -11.32 -22.19
C THR A 183 1.98 -11.15 -22.33
N VAL A 184 1.49 -9.92 -22.15
CA VAL A 184 0.06 -9.60 -22.41
C VAL A 184 -0.32 -9.96 -23.84
N THR A 185 0.46 -9.52 -24.84
CA THR A 185 0.15 -9.82 -26.24
C THR A 185 0.21 -11.31 -26.53
N GLN A 186 1.17 -12.04 -25.94
CA GLN A 186 1.30 -13.48 -26.08
C GLN A 186 0.10 -14.24 -25.51
N LEU A 187 -0.40 -13.82 -24.33
CA LEU A 187 -1.61 -14.40 -23.72
C LEU A 187 -2.84 -14.15 -24.58
N LEU A 188 -3.03 -12.93 -25.07
CA LEU A 188 -4.15 -12.57 -25.94
C LEU A 188 -4.11 -13.32 -27.28
N ASP A 189 -2.92 -13.52 -27.86
CA ASP A 189 -2.72 -14.31 -29.09
C ASP A 189 -3.08 -15.78 -28.92
N ASN A 190 -3.09 -16.27 -27.66
CA ASN A 190 -3.46 -17.64 -27.30
C ASN A 190 -4.86 -17.73 -26.65
N GLY A 191 -5.75 -16.77 -26.91
CA GLY A 191 -7.15 -16.82 -26.50
C GLY A 191 -7.46 -16.22 -25.14
N GLY A 192 -6.51 -15.46 -24.56
CA GLY A 192 -6.78 -14.69 -23.32
C GLY A 192 -7.85 -13.64 -23.56
N ASP A 193 -8.80 -13.52 -22.63
CA ASP A 193 -9.88 -12.55 -22.71
C ASP A 193 -9.38 -11.15 -22.33
N ILE A 194 -9.44 -10.22 -23.28
CA ILE A 194 -9.02 -8.84 -23.11
C ILE A 194 -9.96 -8.05 -22.19
N GLU A 195 -11.22 -8.51 -22.06
CA GLU A 195 -12.27 -7.89 -21.23
C GLU A 195 -12.58 -8.66 -19.96
N ALA A 196 -11.79 -9.68 -19.62
CA ALA A 196 -11.96 -10.41 -18.38
C ALA A 196 -12.03 -9.44 -17.19
N LYS A 197 -12.91 -9.74 -16.23
CA LYS A 197 -13.12 -8.87 -15.05
C LYS A 197 -12.71 -9.58 -13.79
N THR A 198 -12.00 -8.85 -12.93
CA THR A 198 -11.72 -9.29 -11.55
C THR A 198 -12.98 -9.23 -10.70
N SER A 199 -12.93 -9.78 -9.48
CA SER A 199 -14.02 -9.74 -8.49
C SER A 199 -14.48 -8.33 -8.09
N TRP A 200 -13.79 -7.28 -8.50
CA TRP A 200 -14.21 -5.87 -8.34
C TRP A 200 -14.42 -5.15 -9.68
N GLY A 201 -14.59 -5.92 -10.76
CA GLY A 201 -14.95 -5.41 -12.09
C GLY A 201 -13.79 -4.78 -12.87
N ALA A 202 -12.53 -4.90 -12.45
CA ALA A 202 -11.39 -4.33 -13.18
C ALA A 202 -10.98 -5.22 -14.35
N THR A 203 -10.72 -4.61 -15.52
CA THR A 203 -10.18 -5.28 -16.71
C THR A 203 -8.65 -5.20 -16.77
N PRO A 204 -7.96 -5.96 -17.63
CA PRO A 204 -6.52 -5.79 -17.86
C PRO A 204 -6.12 -4.36 -18.21
N LEU A 205 -6.96 -3.62 -18.97
CA LEU A 205 -6.72 -2.21 -19.27
C LEU A 205 -6.77 -1.34 -18.01
N SER A 206 -7.76 -1.58 -17.12
CA SER A 206 -7.85 -0.90 -15.82
C SER A 206 -6.63 -1.18 -14.95
N ALA A 207 -6.15 -2.43 -14.92
CA ALA A 207 -4.97 -2.83 -14.16
C ALA A 207 -3.70 -2.13 -14.65
N ALA A 208 -3.48 -2.10 -15.97
CA ALA A 208 -2.35 -1.41 -16.60
C ALA A 208 -2.37 0.10 -16.33
N ALA A 209 -3.55 0.73 -16.47
CA ALA A 209 -3.74 2.16 -16.25
C ALA A 209 -3.50 2.56 -14.79
N ALA A 210 -4.02 1.77 -13.84
CA ALA A 210 -3.86 1.98 -12.40
C ALA A 210 -2.40 1.84 -11.90
N ARG A 211 -1.52 1.26 -12.72
CA ARG A 211 -0.09 1.08 -12.43
C ARG A 211 0.83 1.90 -13.35
N GLY A 212 0.28 2.75 -14.18
CA GLY A 212 1.07 3.62 -15.04
C GLY A 212 1.76 2.91 -16.22
N ARG A 213 1.25 1.78 -16.67
CA ARG A 213 1.88 0.93 -17.69
C ARG A 213 1.54 1.39 -19.11
N THR A 214 2.06 2.55 -19.51
CA THR A 214 1.70 3.23 -20.77
C THR A 214 1.80 2.32 -21.99
N SER A 215 2.88 1.55 -22.15
CA SER A 215 3.05 0.67 -23.31
C SER A 215 2.02 -0.45 -23.33
N THR A 216 1.63 -0.97 -22.17
CA THR A 216 0.61 -2.02 -22.06
C THR A 216 -0.78 -1.46 -22.33
N VAL A 217 -1.10 -0.27 -21.81
CA VAL A 217 -2.33 0.46 -22.14
C VAL A 217 -2.43 0.64 -23.65
N ALA A 218 -1.37 1.13 -24.30
CA ALA A 218 -1.35 1.30 -25.75
C ALA A 218 -1.59 -0.04 -26.50
N ALA A 219 -0.92 -1.11 -26.07
CA ALA A 219 -1.06 -2.43 -26.70
C ALA A 219 -2.48 -3.01 -26.56
N LEU A 220 -3.12 -2.85 -25.40
CA LEU A 220 -4.49 -3.29 -25.16
C LEU A 220 -5.50 -2.50 -26.03
N LEU A 221 -5.36 -1.17 -26.10
CA LEU A 221 -6.20 -0.33 -26.94
C LEU A 221 -6.03 -0.62 -28.43
N LEU A 222 -4.79 -0.89 -28.90
CA LEU A 222 -4.53 -1.32 -30.27
C LEU A 222 -5.23 -2.66 -30.59
N ARG A 223 -5.45 -3.51 -29.59
CA ARG A 223 -6.20 -4.76 -29.70
C ARG A 223 -7.70 -4.59 -29.42
N LYS A 224 -8.17 -3.34 -29.42
CA LYS A 224 -9.57 -2.95 -29.28
C LYS A 224 -10.19 -3.26 -27.91
N ALA A 225 -9.39 -3.24 -26.83
CA ALA A 225 -9.94 -3.21 -25.49
C ALA A 225 -10.93 -2.04 -25.34
N GLU A 226 -12.05 -2.28 -24.63
CA GLU A 226 -13.00 -1.23 -24.29
C GLU A 226 -12.28 -0.11 -23.53
N VAL A 227 -12.49 1.15 -23.95
CA VAL A 227 -11.75 2.30 -23.42
C VAL A 227 -12.20 2.65 -21.99
N ASP A 228 -13.51 2.54 -21.73
CA ASP A 228 -14.15 2.98 -20.49
C ASP A 228 -14.85 1.84 -19.71
N PRO A 229 -14.25 0.66 -19.56
CA PRO A 229 -14.84 -0.37 -18.70
C PRO A 229 -14.91 0.16 -17.27
N LYS A 230 -16.04 -0.07 -16.60
CA LYS A 230 -16.23 0.37 -15.22
C LYS A 230 -16.00 -0.76 -14.24
N THR A 231 -15.29 -0.47 -13.17
CA THR A 231 -15.26 -1.31 -11.98
C THR A 231 -16.55 -1.16 -11.18
N ASP A 232 -16.77 -1.99 -10.17
CA ASP A 232 -17.91 -1.92 -9.25
C ASP A 232 -18.01 -0.57 -8.52
N ALA A 233 -16.90 0.14 -8.39
CA ALA A 233 -16.87 1.48 -7.82
C ALA A 233 -17.11 2.59 -8.87
N GLY A 234 -17.42 2.23 -10.10
CA GLY A 234 -17.62 3.16 -11.22
C GLY A 234 -16.32 3.76 -11.80
N TRP A 235 -15.16 3.16 -11.49
CA TRP A 235 -13.87 3.66 -11.97
C TRP A 235 -13.58 3.17 -13.38
N THR A 236 -13.16 4.09 -14.25
CA THR A 236 -12.62 3.77 -15.57
C THR A 236 -11.09 3.72 -15.53
N PRO A 237 -10.45 3.14 -16.57
CA PRO A 237 -8.99 3.18 -16.71
C PRO A 237 -8.42 4.61 -16.62
N LEU A 238 -9.08 5.59 -17.23
CA LEU A 238 -8.68 6.99 -17.17
C LEU A 238 -8.76 7.52 -15.75
N PHE A 239 -9.86 7.26 -15.03
CA PHE A 239 -10.00 7.69 -13.63
C PHE A 239 -8.88 7.10 -12.77
N ALA A 240 -8.58 5.81 -12.93
CA ALA A 240 -7.51 5.14 -12.20
C ALA A 240 -6.12 5.73 -12.51
N ALA A 241 -5.85 6.06 -13.78
CA ALA A 241 -4.59 6.68 -14.19
C ALA A 241 -4.43 8.09 -13.58
N VAL A 242 -5.50 8.90 -13.56
CA VAL A 242 -5.49 10.24 -12.96
C VAL A 242 -5.27 10.16 -11.44
N VAL A 243 -5.98 9.30 -10.73
CA VAL A 243 -5.76 9.07 -9.29
C VAL A 243 -4.33 8.60 -9.00
N GLY A 244 -3.78 7.75 -9.85
CA GLY A 244 -2.40 7.25 -9.76
C GLY A 244 -1.32 8.26 -10.16
N LYS A 245 -1.71 9.43 -10.69
CA LYS A 245 -0.81 10.48 -11.25
C LYS A 245 0.00 10.02 -12.47
N TYR A 246 -0.54 9.09 -13.21
CA TYR A 246 0.14 8.51 -14.37
C TYR A 246 -0.21 9.27 -15.66
N LYS A 247 0.52 10.35 -15.96
CA LYS A 247 0.29 11.22 -17.12
C LYS A 247 0.28 10.43 -18.45
N GLY A 248 1.20 9.50 -18.64
CA GLY A 248 1.31 8.72 -19.87
C GLY A 248 0.04 7.93 -20.20
N PRO A 249 -0.41 7.00 -19.34
CA PRO A 249 -1.67 6.29 -19.52
C PRO A 249 -2.87 7.22 -19.66
N ALA A 250 -2.96 8.25 -18.80
CA ALA A 250 -4.08 9.19 -18.82
C ALA A 250 -4.18 9.90 -20.18
N GLN A 251 -3.07 10.40 -20.70
CA GLN A 251 -3.03 11.05 -22.02
C GLN A 251 -3.37 10.07 -23.17
N PHE A 252 -2.90 8.83 -23.07
CA PHE A 252 -3.17 7.82 -24.08
C PHE A 252 -4.65 7.44 -24.13
N LEU A 253 -5.25 7.23 -22.95
CA LEU A 253 -6.68 6.91 -22.82
C LEU A 253 -7.55 8.07 -23.34
N ARG A 254 -7.23 9.31 -22.93
CA ARG A 254 -7.91 10.51 -23.47
C ARG A 254 -7.86 10.57 -25.00
N ASN A 255 -6.66 10.39 -25.56
CA ASN A 255 -6.48 10.43 -27.03
C ASN A 255 -7.20 9.27 -27.74
N SER A 256 -7.50 8.20 -27.02
CA SER A 256 -8.28 7.05 -27.52
C SER A 256 -9.79 7.23 -27.35
N GLY A 257 -10.24 8.41 -26.91
CA GLY A 257 -11.67 8.74 -26.81
C GLY A 257 -12.30 8.40 -25.45
N ALA A 258 -11.51 8.26 -24.38
CA ALA A 258 -12.06 8.05 -23.05
C ALA A 258 -13.00 9.19 -22.64
N ASP A 259 -14.13 8.84 -22.02
CA ASP A 259 -15.14 9.78 -21.58
C ASP A 259 -14.64 10.55 -20.32
N LEU A 260 -14.53 11.88 -20.46
CA LEU A 260 -14.09 12.76 -19.38
C LEU A 260 -15.20 13.05 -18.36
N HIS A 261 -16.47 12.83 -18.72
CA HIS A 261 -17.64 13.18 -17.90
C HIS A 261 -18.10 12.05 -16.98
N ILE A 262 -17.31 10.99 -16.87
CA ILE A 262 -17.61 9.86 -15.99
C ILE A 262 -17.69 10.30 -14.55
N VAL A 263 -18.72 9.81 -13.87
CA VAL A 263 -18.92 9.94 -12.42
C VAL A 263 -18.85 8.54 -11.80
N THR A 264 -18.11 8.41 -10.70
CA THR A 264 -18.01 7.16 -9.95
C THR A 264 -19.24 6.91 -9.08
N GLU A 265 -19.37 5.70 -8.51
CA GLU A 265 -20.44 5.35 -7.56
C GLU A 265 -20.44 6.21 -6.28
N ALA A 266 -19.37 6.95 -6.02
CA ALA A 266 -19.27 7.89 -4.89
C ALA A 266 -19.44 9.35 -5.32
N GLY A 267 -19.98 9.63 -6.51
CA GLY A 267 -20.18 10.97 -7.03
C GLY A 267 -18.92 11.68 -7.54
N ASN A 268 -17.74 11.04 -7.53
CA ASN A 268 -16.50 11.70 -7.93
C ASN A 268 -16.38 11.82 -9.45
N THR A 269 -16.12 13.02 -9.94
CA THR A 269 -15.74 13.31 -11.32
C THR A 269 -14.22 13.20 -11.52
N LEU A 270 -13.75 13.20 -12.77
CA LEU A 270 -12.33 13.29 -13.07
C LEU A 270 -11.66 14.54 -12.46
N LEU A 271 -12.41 15.64 -12.30
CA LEU A 271 -11.88 16.84 -11.66
C LEU A 271 -11.60 16.64 -10.16
N HIS A 272 -12.45 15.88 -9.45
CA HIS A 272 -12.17 15.45 -8.07
C HIS A 272 -10.90 14.58 -8.01
N ALA A 273 -10.75 13.63 -8.96
CA ALA A 273 -9.57 12.79 -9.06
C ALA A 273 -8.29 13.59 -9.32
N ALA A 274 -8.32 14.53 -10.26
CA ALA A 274 -7.20 15.41 -10.58
C ALA A 274 -6.83 16.31 -9.39
N ALA A 275 -7.82 16.89 -8.72
CA ALA A 275 -7.63 17.71 -7.53
C ALA A 275 -7.05 16.91 -6.36
N SER A 276 -7.57 15.71 -6.09
CA SER A 276 -7.07 14.83 -5.05
C SER A 276 -5.65 14.32 -5.30
N SER A 277 -5.21 14.37 -6.55
CA SER A 277 -3.90 13.92 -7.00
C SER A 277 -2.88 15.04 -7.20
N GLY A 278 -3.33 16.30 -7.27
CA GLY A 278 -2.47 17.45 -7.56
C GLY A 278 -1.99 17.47 -9.02
N MET A 279 -2.84 17.05 -9.96
CA MET A 279 -2.53 17.06 -11.39
C MET A 279 -3.00 18.38 -12.05
N ASP A 280 -2.29 19.48 -11.78
CA ASP A 280 -2.68 20.84 -12.17
C ASP A 280 -2.94 21.00 -13.68
N GLU A 281 -2.12 20.38 -14.53
CA GLU A 281 -2.31 20.40 -15.99
C GLU A 281 -3.66 19.78 -16.39
N TRP A 282 -4.05 18.68 -15.75
CA TRP A 282 -5.32 18.01 -15.99
C TRP A 282 -6.51 18.81 -15.50
N ILE A 283 -6.36 19.57 -14.41
CA ILE A 283 -7.42 20.46 -13.92
C ILE A 283 -7.80 21.48 -15.01
N VAL A 284 -6.81 22.11 -15.63
CA VAL A 284 -7.07 23.08 -16.70
C VAL A 284 -7.76 22.40 -17.88
N GLU A 285 -7.25 21.26 -18.33
CA GLU A 285 -7.82 20.51 -19.45
C GLU A 285 -9.27 20.05 -19.20
N LEU A 286 -9.57 19.58 -17.97
CA LEU A 286 -10.91 19.13 -17.59
C LEU A 286 -11.91 20.29 -17.48
N LEU A 287 -11.46 21.44 -17.00
CA LEU A 287 -12.29 22.66 -16.97
C LEU A 287 -12.58 23.16 -18.40
N ASP A 288 -11.59 23.14 -19.29
CA ASP A 288 -11.75 23.48 -20.69
C ASP A 288 -12.68 22.48 -21.43
N ALA A 289 -12.72 21.24 -20.97
CA ALA A 289 -13.67 20.21 -21.45
C ALA A 289 -15.10 20.40 -20.88
N GLY A 290 -15.31 21.40 -20.01
CA GLY A 290 -16.63 21.75 -19.48
C GLY A 290 -17.04 21.02 -18.20
N LEU A 291 -16.12 20.38 -17.48
CA LEU A 291 -16.44 19.79 -16.18
C LEU A 291 -16.77 20.87 -15.15
N GLY A 292 -17.80 20.63 -14.35
CA GLY A 292 -18.23 21.56 -13.32
C GLY A 292 -17.18 21.73 -12.21
N ILE A 293 -16.64 22.95 -12.07
CA ILE A 293 -15.60 23.25 -11.08
C ILE A 293 -16.06 23.04 -9.63
N ASN A 294 -17.36 23.19 -9.38
CA ASN A 294 -18.01 23.02 -8.08
C ASN A 294 -18.93 21.80 -8.06
N ALA A 295 -18.66 20.79 -8.90
CA ALA A 295 -19.37 19.52 -8.81
C ALA A 295 -19.17 18.92 -7.41
N GLU A 296 -20.24 18.44 -6.80
CA GLU A 296 -20.20 17.81 -5.48
C GLU A 296 -20.18 16.29 -5.61
N ASP A 297 -19.34 15.61 -4.81
CA ASP A 297 -19.44 14.18 -4.63
C ASP A 297 -20.59 13.82 -3.67
N ASP A 298 -20.87 12.54 -3.43
CA ASP A 298 -21.95 12.10 -2.52
C ASP A 298 -21.78 12.58 -1.08
N GLY A 299 -20.57 13.02 -0.72
CA GLY A 299 -20.27 13.63 0.59
C GLY A 299 -20.45 15.14 0.59
N GLY A 300 -20.91 15.77 -0.52
CA GLY A 300 -21.02 17.22 -0.68
C GLY A 300 -19.67 17.94 -0.82
N ARG A 301 -18.60 17.22 -1.17
CA ARG A 301 -17.25 17.79 -1.34
C ARG A 301 -17.02 18.15 -2.79
N THR A 302 -16.42 19.32 -3.01
CA THR A 302 -16.00 19.79 -4.33
C THR A 302 -14.55 19.37 -4.63
N PRO A 303 -14.07 19.50 -5.89
CA PRO A 303 -12.66 19.32 -6.22
C PRO A 303 -11.71 20.15 -5.34
N LEU A 304 -12.12 21.36 -4.96
CA LEU A 304 -11.35 22.22 -4.04
C LEU A 304 -11.18 21.57 -2.66
N ASP A 305 -12.25 20.98 -2.10
CA ASP A 305 -12.17 20.26 -0.83
C ASP A 305 -11.23 19.06 -0.92
N HIS A 306 -11.27 18.32 -2.03
CA HIS A 306 -10.33 17.22 -2.29
C HIS A 306 -8.87 17.68 -2.39
N ALA A 307 -8.60 18.84 -3.01
CA ALA A 307 -7.25 19.41 -3.06
C ALA A 307 -6.76 19.78 -1.65
N HIS A 308 -7.61 20.43 -0.83
CA HIS A 308 -7.30 20.77 0.55
C HIS A 308 -7.05 19.53 1.42
N GLU A 309 -7.94 18.54 1.40
CA GLU A 309 -7.80 17.30 2.16
C GLU A 309 -6.49 16.55 1.87
N ASN A 310 -5.99 16.66 0.63
CA ASN A 310 -4.75 16.02 0.22
C ASN A 310 -3.51 16.95 0.27
N LEU A 311 -3.67 18.17 0.79
CA LEU A 311 -2.59 19.15 0.98
C LEU A 311 -1.93 19.60 -0.34
N TRP A 312 -2.71 19.66 -1.42
CA TRP A 312 -2.28 20.20 -2.70
C TRP A 312 -2.54 21.69 -2.76
N THR A 313 -1.72 22.48 -2.04
CA THR A 313 -1.91 23.94 -1.92
C THR A 313 -1.92 24.65 -3.26
N LYS A 314 -0.98 24.32 -4.17
CA LYS A 314 -0.95 24.90 -5.52
C LYS A 314 -2.20 24.57 -6.34
N THR A 315 -2.66 23.34 -6.25
CA THR A 315 -3.89 22.87 -6.89
C THR A 315 -5.11 23.60 -6.35
N ALA A 316 -5.17 23.79 -5.03
CA ALA A 316 -6.24 24.56 -4.39
C ALA A 316 -6.20 26.04 -4.82
N GLU A 317 -5.03 26.66 -4.86
CA GLU A 317 -4.84 28.01 -5.39
C GLU A 317 -5.29 28.14 -6.84
N LEU A 318 -4.92 27.17 -7.69
CA LEU A 318 -5.36 27.12 -9.09
C LEU A 318 -6.88 27.03 -9.20
N LEU A 319 -7.51 26.14 -8.43
CA LEU A 319 -8.97 25.98 -8.42
C LEU A 319 -9.67 27.26 -7.93
N LEU A 320 -9.17 27.90 -6.85
CA LEU A 320 -9.68 29.18 -6.36
C LEU A 320 -9.56 30.28 -7.40
N ALA A 321 -8.42 30.37 -8.09
CA ALA A 321 -8.20 31.34 -9.16
C ALA A 321 -9.17 31.15 -10.36
N LYS A 322 -9.67 29.92 -10.55
CA LYS A 322 -10.66 29.55 -11.56
C LYS A 322 -12.12 29.68 -11.05
N GLY A 323 -12.33 30.13 -9.81
CA GLY A 323 -13.65 30.39 -9.24
C GLY A 323 -14.27 29.20 -8.48
N ALA A 324 -13.44 28.24 -8.05
CA ALA A 324 -13.92 27.15 -7.20
C ALA A 324 -14.39 27.67 -5.83
N THR A 325 -15.43 27.02 -5.31
CA THR A 325 -15.95 27.25 -3.96
C THR A 325 -15.95 25.95 -3.17
N PRO A 326 -15.76 26.00 -1.84
CA PRO A 326 -15.93 24.82 -1.00
C PRO A 326 -17.39 24.31 -1.04
N GLY A 327 -17.61 23.02 -1.16
CA GLY A 327 -18.94 22.40 -1.09
C GLY A 327 -19.42 22.25 0.34
N LEU A 328 -18.55 21.76 1.22
CA LEU A 328 -18.83 21.65 2.64
C LEU A 328 -18.84 23.02 3.31
N LYS A 329 -19.72 23.20 4.33
CA LYS A 329 -19.64 24.40 5.18
C LYS A 329 -18.21 24.52 5.71
N PRO A 330 -17.56 25.69 5.55
CA PRO A 330 -16.17 25.84 5.93
C PRO A 330 -15.98 25.48 7.41
N THR A 331 -15.32 24.36 7.63
CA THR A 331 -14.90 23.95 8.98
C THR A 331 -13.62 24.68 9.36
N LEU A 332 -13.26 24.65 10.63
CA LEU A 332 -11.98 25.22 11.07
C LEU A 332 -10.78 24.52 10.42
N HIS A 333 -10.92 23.25 10.06
CA HIS A 333 -9.90 22.51 9.32
C HIS A 333 -9.72 23.06 7.89
N HIS A 334 -10.83 23.29 7.17
CA HIS A 334 -10.77 23.90 5.82
C HIS A 334 -10.18 25.31 5.84
N ALA A 335 -10.61 26.15 6.78
CA ALA A 335 -10.07 27.48 6.93
C ALA A 335 -8.57 27.47 7.27
N ALA A 336 -8.14 26.51 8.10
CA ALA A 336 -6.74 26.38 8.50
C ALA A 336 -5.84 25.92 7.34
N ILE A 337 -6.31 25.01 6.50
CA ILE A 337 -5.51 24.51 5.38
C ILE A 337 -5.47 25.49 4.20
N SER A 338 -6.57 26.22 3.95
CA SER A 338 -6.63 27.23 2.89
C SER A 338 -5.91 28.53 3.23
N GLY A 339 -5.44 28.70 4.48
CA GLY A 339 -4.84 29.96 4.94
C GLY A 339 -5.86 31.10 5.09
N ASP A 340 -7.17 30.81 5.12
CA ASP A 340 -8.22 31.83 5.30
C ASP A 340 -8.24 32.34 6.75
N LEU A 341 -7.34 33.29 7.03
CA LEU A 341 -7.17 33.88 8.35
C LEU A 341 -8.47 34.57 8.85
N ALA A 342 -9.24 35.17 7.94
CA ALA A 342 -10.49 35.85 8.30
C ALA A 342 -11.53 34.83 8.81
N LYS A 343 -11.63 33.70 8.10
CA LYS A 343 -12.52 32.58 8.47
C LYS A 343 -12.07 31.86 9.74
N VAL A 344 -10.75 31.66 9.90
CA VAL A 344 -10.19 31.11 11.13
C VAL A 344 -10.57 31.96 12.34
N ARG A 345 -10.38 33.31 12.25
CA ARG A 345 -10.78 34.24 13.32
C ARG A 345 -12.27 34.20 13.58
N GLN A 346 -13.10 34.17 12.54
CA GLN A 346 -14.56 34.09 12.67
C GLN A 346 -14.99 32.80 13.41
N LEU A 347 -14.44 31.64 13.00
CA LEU A 347 -14.81 30.35 13.56
C LEU A 347 -14.29 30.18 15.01
N THR A 348 -13.05 30.62 15.29
CA THR A 348 -12.50 30.57 16.65
C THR A 348 -13.28 31.50 17.60
N ALA A 349 -13.64 32.72 17.15
CA ALA A 349 -14.50 33.60 17.92
C ALA A 349 -15.92 33.07 18.16
N ALA A 350 -16.42 32.23 17.24
CA ALA A 350 -17.70 31.52 17.39
C ALA A 350 -17.61 30.26 18.27
N GLY A 351 -16.45 29.98 18.88
CA GLY A 351 -16.27 28.83 19.78
C GLY A 351 -16.06 27.49 19.08
N ALA A 352 -15.54 27.50 17.85
CA ALA A 352 -15.22 26.24 17.16
C ALA A 352 -14.22 25.39 17.96
N ASP A 353 -14.46 24.07 17.98
CA ASP A 353 -13.60 23.12 18.68
C ASP A 353 -12.23 23.04 18.03
N LEU A 354 -11.21 23.54 18.75
CA LEU A 354 -9.81 23.57 18.31
C LEU A 354 -9.12 22.21 18.39
N ALA A 355 -9.66 21.29 19.20
CA ALA A 355 -9.17 19.93 19.38
C ALA A 355 -9.89 18.94 18.46
N LYS A 356 -10.93 19.39 17.74
CA LYS A 356 -11.69 18.52 16.82
C LYS A 356 -10.72 17.86 15.86
N ARG A 357 -10.81 16.54 15.79
CA ARG A 357 -10.05 15.72 14.83
C ARG A 357 -10.80 15.65 13.53
N ASP A 358 -10.06 15.54 12.43
CA ASP A 358 -10.67 15.30 11.13
C ASP A 358 -11.38 13.95 11.11
N ASP A 359 -12.59 13.95 10.58
CA ASP A 359 -13.40 12.76 10.26
C ASP A 359 -13.28 12.36 8.78
N TRP A 360 -12.39 13.04 8.05
CA TRP A 360 -12.11 12.75 6.65
C TRP A 360 -11.49 11.35 6.57
N HIS A 361 -12.23 10.39 6.08
CA HIS A 361 -11.96 8.95 6.00
C HIS A 361 -10.56 8.52 5.50
N LEU A 362 -9.55 9.32 5.80
CA LEU A 362 -8.14 8.98 5.66
C LEU A 362 -7.71 8.28 6.95
N PRO A 363 -7.61 6.93 6.98
CA PRO A 363 -7.41 6.16 8.22
C PRO A 363 -6.06 6.41 8.90
N SER A 364 -5.31 7.41 8.47
CA SER A 364 -3.93 7.62 8.91
C SER A 364 -3.60 9.00 9.46
N ARG A 365 -4.53 9.96 9.51
CA ARG A 365 -4.15 11.30 9.95
C ARG A 365 -4.68 11.67 11.33
N ASN A 366 -5.98 11.76 11.54
CA ASN A 366 -6.55 12.23 12.83
C ASN A 366 -6.00 13.61 13.24
N TRP A 367 -5.98 14.55 12.26
CA TRP A 367 -5.37 15.85 12.41
C TRP A 367 -6.31 16.87 13.06
N THR A 368 -5.75 17.75 13.89
CA THR A 368 -6.45 18.95 14.37
C THR A 368 -6.32 20.08 13.36
N PRO A 369 -7.11 21.18 13.48
CA PRO A 369 -6.94 22.37 12.66
C PRO A 369 -5.50 22.89 12.65
N LEU A 370 -4.79 22.81 13.78
CA LEU A 370 -3.41 23.26 13.88
C LEU A 370 -2.42 22.39 13.08
N HIS A 371 -2.68 21.09 12.92
CA HIS A 371 -1.89 20.25 12.02
C HIS A 371 -2.04 20.72 10.57
N TYR A 372 -3.26 21.09 10.16
CA TYR A 372 -3.53 21.59 8.82
C TYR A 372 -2.88 22.94 8.57
N ALA A 373 -2.96 23.87 9.52
CA ALA A 373 -2.26 25.15 9.46
C ALA A 373 -0.72 24.97 9.37
N ALA A 374 -0.18 24.03 10.11
CA ALA A 374 1.24 23.67 10.04
C ALA A 374 1.62 23.09 8.67
N ALA A 375 0.72 22.32 8.07
CA ALA A 375 0.91 21.72 6.75
C ALA A 375 0.78 22.71 5.60
N SER A 376 -0.06 23.74 5.73
CA SER A 376 -0.15 24.84 4.76
C SER A 376 1.04 25.81 4.87
N GLY A 377 1.64 25.88 6.07
CA GLY A 377 2.76 26.80 6.34
C GLY A 377 2.35 28.23 6.63
N ASP A 378 1.04 28.53 6.73
CA ASP A 378 0.55 29.88 7.03
C ASP A 378 0.81 30.23 8.49
N VAL A 379 1.82 31.09 8.69
CA VAL A 379 2.28 31.53 10.02
C VAL A 379 1.19 32.30 10.78
N ALA A 380 0.38 33.10 10.08
CA ALA A 380 -0.65 33.91 10.72
C ALA A 380 -1.81 33.03 11.23
N VAL A 381 -2.16 32.00 10.46
CA VAL A 381 -3.17 31.01 10.87
C VAL A 381 -2.66 30.19 12.04
N VAL A 382 -1.40 29.70 11.98
CA VAL A 382 -0.75 28.95 13.08
C VAL A 382 -0.77 29.78 14.38
N ASP A 383 -0.30 31.02 14.35
CA ASP A 383 -0.27 31.91 15.54
C ASP A 383 -1.70 32.20 16.07
N THR A 384 -2.67 32.43 15.15
CA THR A 384 -4.07 32.66 15.52
C THR A 384 -4.69 31.45 16.23
N LEU A 385 -4.49 30.25 15.72
CA LEU A 385 -5.02 29.02 16.35
C LEU A 385 -4.41 28.76 17.71
N ILE A 386 -3.09 28.95 17.86
CA ILE A 386 -2.42 28.78 19.15
C ILE A 386 -2.90 29.80 20.17
N ARG A 387 -3.03 31.08 19.79
CA ARG A 387 -3.58 32.12 20.68
C ARG A 387 -5.03 31.87 21.06
N ALA A 388 -5.79 31.19 20.20
CA ALA A 388 -7.14 30.75 20.49
C ALA A 388 -7.18 29.54 21.45
N GLY A 389 -6.03 28.91 21.76
CA GLY A 389 -5.95 27.77 22.68
C GLY A 389 -5.76 26.42 22.02
N ALA A 390 -5.42 26.37 20.73
CA ALA A 390 -5.10 25.08 20.08
C ALA A 390 -3.81 24.49 20.68
N ASP A 391 -3.83 23.19 20.94
CA ASP A 391 -2.68 22.48 21.52
C ASP A 391 -1.58 22.23 20.47
N PRO A 392 -0.41 22.88 20.59
CA PRO A 392 0.70 22.70 19.66
C PRO A 392 1.40 21.34 19.78
N ARG A 393 1.04 20.53 20.79
CA ARG A 393 1.60 19.19 21.05
C ARG A 393 0.64 18.08 20.69
N ALA A 394 -0.55 18.40 20.18
CA ALA A 394 -1.51 17.39 19.73
C ALA A 394 -0.83 16.44 18.76
N VAL A 395 -1.02 15.12 18.93
CA VAL A 395 -0.43 14.10 18.07
C VAL A 395 -1.50 13.45 17.17
N ASP A 396 -1.12 13.11 15.96
CA ASP A 396 -1.94 12.31 15.05
C ASP A 396 -1.81 10.80 15.34
N TYR A 397 -2.41 9.95 14.51
CA TYR A 397 -2.28 8.48 14.66
C TYR A 397 -0.84 7.94 14.51
N SER A 398 0.04 8.70 13.85
CA SER A 398 1.45 8.35 13.66
C SER A 398 2.36 8.93 14.75
N GLY A 399 1.79 9.64 15.73
CA GLY A 399 2.54 10.36 16.77
C GLY A 399 3.14 11.69 16.28
N TRP A 400 2.70 12.21 15.11
CA TRP A 400 3.23 13.47 14.60
C TRP A 400 2.50 14.66 15.22
N THR A 401 3.29 15.61 15.65
CA THR A 401 2.80 16.91 16.12
C THR A 401 2.75 17.94 14.98
N PRO A 402 2.04 19.07 15.13
CA PRO A 402 2.03 20.13 14.12
C PRO A 402 3.43 20.59 13.69
N ILE A 403 4.40 20.67 14.61
CA ILE A 403 5.79 21.03 14.25
C ILE A 403 6.45 19.98 13.34
N ILE A 404 6.25 18.69 13.62
CA ILE A 404 6.78 17.61 12.76
C ILE A 404 6.17 17.71 11.37
N VAL A 405 4.87 18.00 11.28
CA VAL A 405 4.18 18.21 10.01
C VAL A 405 4.76 19.40 9.24
N ALA A 406 4.96 20.56 9.91
CA ALA A 406 5.56 21.74 9.29
C ALA A 406 6.97 21.44 8.74
N LEU A 407 7.82 20.78 9.54
CA LEU A 407 9.18 20.41 9.13
C LEU A 407 9.18 19.42 7.96
N ALA A 408 8.32 18.40 7.98
CA ALA A 408 8.18 17.44 6.90
C ALA A 408 7.72 18.10 5.57
N LYS A 409 6.95 19.18 5.67
CA LYS A 409 6.50 19.99 4.53
C LYS A 409 7.48 21.14 4.18
N ARG A 410 8.59 21.29 4.89
CA ARG A 410 9.63 22.32 4.74
C ARG A 410 9.14 23.74 5.04
N HIS A 411 8.12 23.90 5.87
CA HIS A 411 7.61 25.20 6.33
C HIS A 411 8.34 25.64 7.59
N THR A 412 9.58 26.11 7.41
CA THR A 412 10.50 26.46 8.52
C THR A 412 9.98 27.60 9.40
N GLU A 413 9.31 28.60 8.84
CA GLU A 413 8.75 29.72 9.61
C GLU A 413 7.61 29.26 10.52
N ALA A 414 6.66 28.48 9.99
CA ALA A 414 5.59 27.89 10.78
C ALA A 414 6.15 26.96 11.90
N ALA A 415 7.17 26.17 11.57
CA ALA A 415 7.85 25.34 12.55
C ALA A 415 8.53 26.15 13.66
N ASN A 416 9.15 27.29 13.33
CA ASN A 416 9.76 28.18 14.31
C ASN A 416 8.72 28.81 15.27
N VAL A 417 7.56 29.22 14.74
CA VAL A 417 6.45 29.70 15.58
C VAL A 417 5.97 28.58 16.52
N LEU A 418 5.71 27.38 15.98
CA LEU A 418 5.31 26.23 16.79
C LEU A 418 6.35 25.89 17.86
N LYS A 419 7.63 25.92 17.52
CA LYS A 419 8.74 25.66 18.45
C LYS A 419 8.76 26.67 19.61
N LYS A 420 8.51 27.95 19.33
CA LYS A 420 8.42 28.99 20.37
C LYS A 420 7.34 28.66 21.41
N TRP A 421 6.21 28.12 20.96
CA TRP A 421 5.11 27.73 21.85
C TRP A 421 5.32 26.36 22.50
N GLN A 422 6.11 25.48 21.92
CA GLN A 422 6.50 24.20 22.50
C GLN A 422 7.65 24.31 23.51
N SER A 423 8.37 25.43 23.55
CA SER A 423 9.42 25.70 24.56
C SER A 423 8.86 25.87 25.98
N LEU A 424 7.54 25.95 26.13
CA LEU A 424 6.90 25.67 27.41
C LEU A 424 7.11 24.16 27.72
N PRO A 425 7.43 23.77 28.97
CA PRO A 425 7.74 22.40 29.34
C PRO A 425 6.64 21.40 28.87
N GLY A 426 7.02 20.32 28.25
CA GLY A 426 6.07 19.35 27.72
C GLY A 426 6.64 17.94 27.57
N ILE A 427 5.78 16.93 27.56
CA ILE A 427 6.15 15.54 27.35
C ILE A 427 6.27 15.28 25.84
N VAL A 428 7.43 14.80 25.37
CA VAL A 428 7.76 14.67 23.94
C VAL A 428 7.86 13.23 23.46
N SER A 429 8.17 12.27 24.31
CA SER A 429 8.24 10.87 23.89
C SER A 429 7.81 9.86 24.96
N VAL A 430 7.29 8.71 24.48
CA VAL A 430 6.96 7.55 25.32
C VAL A 430 7.67 6.35 24.68
N ASN A 431 8.64 5.76 25.38
CA ASN A 431 9.31 4.54 24.93
C ASN A 431 8.54 3.28 25.36
N HIS A 432 8.43 2.29 24.47
CA HIS A 432 7.64 1.08 24.64
C HIS A 432 8.49 -0.14 25.05
N ASP A 433 8.95 -0.17 26.30
CA ASP A 433 9.64 -1.38 26.83
C ASP A 433 8.86 -2.02 28.00
N GLY A 434 7.52 -1.93 27.98
CA GLY A 434 6.69 -2.41 29.10
C GLY A 434 6.74 -1.52 30.33
N GLN A 435 7.66 -0.55 30.37
CA GLN A 435 7.72 0.57 31.32
C GLN A 435 7.51 1.87 30.56
N MET A 436 6.68 2.77 31.08
CA MET A 436 6.48 4.06 30.45
C MET A 436 7.51 5.07 30.93
N ASN A 437 8.56 5.23 30.14
CA ASN A 437 9.53 6.30 30.28
C ASN A 437 9.04 7.52 29.49
N PHE A 438 8.96 8.66 30.16
CA PHE A 438 8.59 9.94 29.55
C PHE A 438 9.83 10.83 29.48
N GLU A 439 10.03 11.50 28.37
CA GLU A 439 11.01 12.57 28.25
C GLU A 439 10.29 13.92 28.33
N VAL A 440 10.65 14.74 29.28
CA VAL A 440 10.20 16.12 29.44
C VAL A 440 11.19 17.02 28.75
N ILE A 441 10.74 17.87 27.84
CA ILE A 441 11.60 18.82 27.12
C ILE A 441 11.08 20.23 27.39
N GLY A 442 12.00 21.19 27.55
CA GLY A 442 11.68 22.57 27.76
C GLY A 442 12.92 23.46 27.81
N VAL A 443 12.85 24.57 28.49
CA VAL A 443 13.98 25.50 28.71
C VAL A 443 14.89 24.93 29.79
N ASP A 444 16.19 24.96 29.57
CA ASP A 444 17.19 24.51 30.52
C ASP A 444 17.06 25.24 31.88
N GLY A 445 17.24 24.50 32.98
CA GLY A 445 17.06 25.01 34.32
C GLY A 445 15.60 25.16 34.78
N THR A 446 14.61 24.92 33.93
CA THR A 446 13.19 25.03 34.32
C THR A 446 12.81 23.87 35.25
N GLN A 447 12.24 24.21 36.40
CA GLN A 447 11.63 23.23 37.30
C GLN A 447 10.19 22.97 36.86
N CYS A 448 9.81 21.71 36.71
CA CYS A 448 8.52 21.29 36.21
C CYS A 448 7.82 20.32 37.14
N ASP A 449 6.58 20.59 37.49
CA ASP A 449 5.69 19.61 38.11
C ASP A 449 5.10 18.67 37.03
N ILE A 450 5.19 17.38 37.26
CA ILE A 450 4.52 16.37 36.44
C ILE A 450 3.24 15.98 37.16
N GLU A 451 2.12 16.23 36.51
CA GLU A 451 0.81 15.93 37.08
C GLU A 451 0.14 14.82 36.24
N ALA A 452 -0.55 13.92 36.94
CA ALA A 452 -1.31 12.82 36.30
C ALA A 452 -2.80 12.91 36.66
N SER A 453 -3.65 12.43 35.72
CA SER A 453 -5.07 12.33 35.86
C SER A 453 -5.61 11.07 35.18
N VAL A 454 -6.66 10.47 35.75
CA VAL A 454 -7.39 9.33 35.14
C VAL A 454 -8.68 9.76 34.44
N ASP A 455 -9.15 10.98 34.66
CA ASP A 455 -10.45 11.51 34.19
C ASP A 455 -10.34 12.86 33.47
N LEU A 456 -9.13 13.39 33.29
CA LEU A 456 -8.85 14.73 32.74
C LEU A 456 -9.44 15.90 33.57
N LYS A 457 -10.04 15.62 34.72
CA LYS A 457 -10.70 16.64 35.57
C LYS A 457 -9.91 16.91 36.83
N LYS A 458 -9.41 15.88 37.48
CA LYS A 458 -8.60 16.01 38.71
C LYS A 458 -7.16 15.63 38.40
N TRP A 459 -6.26 16.57 38.65
CA TRP A 459 -4.84 16.42 38.42
C TRP A 459 -4.10 16.37 39.73
N SER A 460 -3.20 15.42 39.88
CA SER A 460 -2.36 15.27 41.08
C SER A 460 -0.92 15.26 40.65
N ARG A 461 -0.09 16.05 41.32
CA ARG A 461 1.36 16.04 41.13
C ARG A 461 1.91 14.66 41.49
N VAL A 462 2.66 14.12 40.56
CA VAL A 462 3.26 12.77 40.66
C VAL A 462 4.77 12.84 40.78
N ASP A 463 5.35 13.88 40.23
CA ASP A 463 6.82 14.12 40.34
C ASP A 463 7.13 15.60 40.08
N GLN A 464 8.39 15.98 40.32
CA GLN A 464 8.94 17.25 39.97
C GLN A 464 10.35 17.04 39.43
N VAL A 465 10.61 17.60 38.25
CA VAL A 465 11.89 17.45 37.57
C VAL A 465 12.47 18.81 37.22
N THR A 466 13.78 18.91 37.20
CA THR A 466 14.49 20.07 36.66
C THR A 466 15.10 19.69 35.33
N LEU A 467 14.93 20.53 34.31
CA LEU A 467 15.44 20.27 32.99
C LEU A 467 16.95 20.58 32.94
N GLU A 468 17.75 19.57 32.63
CA GLU A 468 19.18 19.70 32.37
C GLU A 468 19.42 19.60 30.85
N ASN A 469 20.12 20.57 30.29
CA ASN A 469 20.25 20.69 28.83
C ASN A 469 18.88 20.71 28.10
N GLY A 470 17.85 21.25 28.74
CA GLY A 470 16.49 21.32 28.23
C GLY A 470 15.72 20.00 28.27
N ARG A 471 16.20 18.98 28.99
CA ARG A 471 15.57 17.65 29.05
C ARG A 471 15.59 17.08 30.47
N ALA A 472 14.56 16.27 30.76
CA ALA A 472 14.55 15.40 31.96
C ALA A 472 13.76 14.13 31.62
N SER A 473 14.15 13.02 32.22
CA SER A 473 13.44 11.75 32.09
C SER A 473 12.59 11.51 33.33
N PHE A 474 11.38 11.02 33.12
CA PHE A 474 10.46 10.64 34.20
C PHE A 474 9.93 9.22 33.95
N LEU A 475 9.96 8.38 34.97
CA LEU A 475 9.43 7.01 34.94
C LEU A 475 8.27 6.89 35.93
N ASP A 476 7.04 6.67 35.43
CA ASP A 476 5.92 6.36 36.32
C ASP A 476 5.81 4.85 36.57
N VAL A 477 6.33 4.42 37.71
CA VAL A 477 6.32 3.03 38.17
C VAL A 477 4.92 2.54 38.65
N ARG A 478 3.94 3.44 38.84
CA ARG A 478 2.60 3.11 39.39
C ARG A 478 1.64 2.54 38.32
N ARG A 479 2.05 2.55 37.09
CA ARG A 479 1.17 2.30 35.93
C ARG A 479 0.87 0.85 35.62
N ILE A 480 1.40 -0.08 36.38
CA ILE A 480 1.15 -1.52 36.18
C ILE A 480 -0.35 -1.89 36.31
N TRP A 481 -1.18 -0.99 36.84
CA TRP A 481 -2.59 -1.29 37.19
C TRP A 481 -3.65 -0.35 36.60
N LEU A 482 -3.29 0.72 35.86
CA LEU A 482 -4.26 1.69 35.36
C LEU A 482 -4.23 1.75 33.81
N PRO A 483 -5.31 1.30 33.12
CA PRO A 483 -5.34 1.23 31.65
C PRO A 483 -5.35 2.60 30.96
N HIS A 484 -5.74 3.68 31.65
CA HIS A 484 -5.80 5.04 31.12
C HIS A 484 -5.28 6.03 32.16
N CYS A 485 -4.13 6.64 31.89
CA CYS A 485 -3.58 7.74 32.69
C CYS A 485 -3.10 8.84 31.75
N PHE A 486 -3.50 10.07 32.03
CA PHE A 486 -3.10 11.26 31.31
C PHE A 486 -2.05 12.01 32.11
N TYR A 487 -1.07 12.61 31.41
CA TYR A 487 -0.01 13.37 32.04
C TYR A 487 0.03 14.78 31.47
N ARG A 488 0.35 15.75 32.30
CA ARG A 488 0.71 17.10 31.87
C ARG A 488 1.92 17.60 32.63
N VAL A 489 2.62 18.53 32.03
CA VAL A 489 3.75 19.20 32.65
C VAL A 489 3.38 20.64 32.89
N LYS A 490 3.73 21.14 34.06
CA LYS A 490 3.48 22.51 34.47
C LYS A 490 4.80 23.11 34.97
N ALA A 491 5.24 24.22 34.40
CA ALA A 491 6.36 24.94 34.90
C ALA A 491 6.06 25.42 36.33
N VAL A 492 7.04 25.30 37.23
CA VAL A 492 6.96 25.92 38.57
C VAL A 492 7.47 27.35 38.40
N GLU A 493 6.62 28.33 38.71
CA GLU A 493 6.96 29.77 38.66
C GLU A 493 7.92 30.11 39.78
#